data_a68183b07bbf8cbc120908538a6f12fd
#
_entry.id   a68183b07bbf8cbc120908538a6f12fd
#
_cell.length_a   1.000
_cell.length_b   1.000
_cell.length_c   1.000
_cell.angle_alpha   90.00
_cell.angle_beta   90.00
_cell.angle_gamma   90.00
#
_symmetry.space_group_name_H-M   'P 1'
#
loop_
_entity.id
_entity.type
_entity.pdbx_description
1 polymer ?
#
loop_
_entity_poly.entity_id
_entity_poly.type
_entity_poly.pdbx_seq_one_letter_code
_entity_poly.pdbx_strand_id
1 'polypeptide(L)'
;VTGTGAGAALRLEAEVRRDAAGAAVVRSAVGADRRWSVLGRDLYVVLEYQHDGFGAAGPGALASVLLSAPYRRGEMQVLGRDVAAGELTYQLHPLLSGELLALWDLRDGSALFAPAASLSASNNVTVRASAFLPVGRGGSRTVLASEFGGVPRFGYLAVSLFF
;
A
#
# COMPACT_ATOMS: atom_id res chain seq x y z
N VAL A 1 -3.65 -17.25 9.02
CA VAL A 1 -4.97 -17.61 9.58
C VAL A 1 -5.98 -16.60 9.08
N THR A 2 -7.09 -17.06 8.53
CA THR A 2 -8.18 -16.20 8.04
C THR A 2 -9.46 -16.58 8.77
N GLY A 3 -10.18 -15.60 9.26
CA GLY A 3 -11.47 -15.79 9.91
C GLY A 3 -12.51 -14.82 9.35
N THR A 4 -13.76 -15.23 9.26
CA THR A 4 -14.87 -14.38 8.83
C THR A 4 -15.91 -14.26 9.93
N GLY A 5 -16.37 -13.04 10.21
CA GLY A 5 -17.42 -12.77 11.17
C GLY A 5 -18.15 -11.48 10.81
N ALA A 6 -19.48 -11.44 10.95
CA ALA A 6 -20.31 -10.26 10.72
C ALA A 6 -20.06 -9.55 9.37
N GLY A 7 -19.77 -10.30 8.31
CA GLY A 7 -19.49 -9.75 6.97
C GLY A 7 -18.12 -9.09 6.81
N ALA A 8 -17.20 -9.29 7.76
CA ALA A 8 -15.80 -8.90 7.67
C ALA A 8 -14.88 -10.12 7.57
N ALA A 9 -13.81 -10.03 6.79
CA ALA A 9 -12.72 -11.01 6.82
C ALA A 9 -11.55 -10.45 7.63
N LEU A 10 -10.93 -11.33 8.44
CA LEU A 10 -9.71 -11.03 9.19
C LEU A 10 -8.58 -11.92 8.68
N ARG A 11 -7.39 -11.35 8.54
CA ARG A 11 -6.19 -12.06 8.09
C ARG A 11 -5.08 -11.84 9.09
N LEU A 12 -4.33 -12.89 9.37
CA LEU A 12 -3.11 -12.83 10.18
C LEU A 12 -2.08 -13.75 9.55
N GLU A 13 -0.92 -13.19 9.28
CA GLU A 13 0.26 -13.91 8.80
C GLU A 13 1.45 -13.57 9.69
N ALA A 14 2.29 -14.56 9.95
CA ALA A 14 3.53 -14.37 10.69
C ALA A 14 4.60 -15.35 10.18
N GLU A 15 5.81 -14.85 10.05
CA GLU A 15 6.97 -15.60 9.61
C GLU A 15 8.16 -15.25 10.49
N VAL A 16 8.99 -16.26 10.79
CA VAL A 16 10.28 -16.07 11.47
C VAL A 16 11.39 -16.50 10.52
N ARG A 17 12.28 -15.59 10.22
CA ARG A 17 13.48 -15.84 9.39
C ARG A 17 14.74 -15.62 10.21
N ARG A 18 15.88 -16.03 9.67
CA ARG A 18 17.20 -15.67 10.20
C ARG A 18 17.87 -14.66 9.28
N ASP A 19 18.49 -13.66 9.86
CA ASP A 19 19.35 -12.75 9.12
C ASP A 19 20.71 -13.41 8.80
N ALA A 20 21.58 -12.67 8.11
CA ALA A 20 22.92 -13.14 7.75
C ALA A 20 23.83 -13.43 8.96
N ALA A 21 23.55 -12.86 10.12
CA ALA A 21 24.23 -13.11 11.38
C ALA A 21 23.61 -14.27 12.18
N GLY A 22 22.51 -14.87 11.67
CA GLY A 22 21.79 -15.97 12.33
C GLY A 22 20.76 -15.51 13.36
N ALA A 23 20.56 -14.21 13.56
CA ALA A 23 19.56 -13.67 14.46
C ALA A 23 18.13 -13.89 13.90
N ALA A 24 17.18 -14.20 14.80
CA ALA A 24 15.78 -14.36 14.40
C ALA A 24 15.16 -13.00 14.08
N VAL A 25 14.51 -12.91 12.92
CA VAL A 25 13.79 -11.73 12.44
C VAL A 25 12.33 -12.13 12.22
N VAL A 26 11.42 -11.37 12.81
CA VAL A 26 9.98 -11.58 12.69
C VAL A 26 9.42 -10.69 11.59
N ARG A 27 8.52 -11.26 10.79
CA ARG A 27 7.67 -10.56 9.84
C ARG A 27 6.23 -10.94 10.13
N SER A 28 5.32 -9.99 10.13
CA SER A 28 3.91 -10.26 10.36
C SER A 28 3.03 -9.26 9.63
N ALA A 29 1.83 -9.70 9.27
CA ALA A 29 0.79 -8.83 8.73
C ALA A 29 -0.53 -9.17 9.42
N VAL A 30 -1.30 -8.15 9.76
CA VAL A 30 -2.67 -8.26 10.22
C VAL A 30 -3.54 -7.35 9.39
N GLY A 31 -4.63 -7.89 8.86
CA GLY A 31 -5.53 -7.14 8.00
C GLY A 31 -6.98 -7.47 8.26
N ALA A 32 -7.84 -6.54 7.89
CA ALA A 32 -9.27 -6.70 7.90
C ALA A 32 -9.87 -6.08 6.63
N ASP A 33 -10.87 -6.73 6.08
CA ASP A 33 -11.66 -6.13 5.01
C ASP A 33 -13.16 -6.31 5.26
N ARG A 34 -13.91 -5.35 4.76
CA ARG A 34 -15.37 -5.37 4.86
C ARG A 34 -16.03 -4.62 3.72
N ARG A 35 -17.19 -5.13 3.33
CA ARG A 35 -18.09 -4.47 2.39
C ARG A 35 -19.32 -3.94 3.12
N TRP A 36 -19.75 -2.75 2.72
CA TRP A 36 -20.99 -2.11 3.17
C TRP A 36 -21.80 -1.66 1.97
N SER A 37 -23.11 -1.53 2.18
CA SER A 37 -23.98 -0.78 1.27
C SER A 37 -24.19 0.62 1.86
N VAL A 38 -23.69 1.64 1.18
CA VAL A 38 -23.82 3.05 1.58
C VAL A 38 -24.61 3.76 0.49
N LEU A 39 -25.76 4.34 0.84
CA LEU A 39 -26.67 4.98 -0.12
C LEU A 39 -27.08 4.05 -1.28
N GLY A 40 -27.26 2.76 -0.99
CA GLY A 40 -27.62 1.73 -1.98
C GLY A 40 -26.48 1.35 -2.94
N ARG A 41 -25.23 1.69 -2.62
CA ARG A 41 -24.03 1.40 -3.42
C ARG A 41 -22.96 0.69 -2.61
N ASP A 42 -22.11 -0.06 -3.28
CA ASP A 42 -21.06 -0.84 -2.65
C ASP A 42 -19.89 0.06 -2.23
N LEU A 43 -19.57 -0.02 -0.93
CA LEU A 43 -18.33 0.47 -0.33
C LEU A 43 -17.53 -0.73 0.13
N TYR A 44 -16.28 -0.86 -0.32
CA TYR A 44 -15.34 -1.86 0.13
C TYR A 44 -14.11 -1.18 0.75
N VAL A 45 -13.72 -1.64 1.93
CA VAL A 45 -12.55 -1.11 2.65
C VAL A 45 -11.67 -2.28 3.07
N VAL A 46 -10.38 -2.13 2.85
CA VAL A 46 -9.31 -3.01 3.35
C VAL A 46 -8.40 -2.17 4.23
N LEU A 47 -8.02 -2.70 5.37
CA LEU A 47 -7.00 -2.14 6.25
C LEU A 47 -6.01 -3.23 6.58
N GLU A 48 -4.73 -2.89 6.57
CA GLU A 48 -3.64 -3.81 6.88
C GLU A 48 -2.54 -3.08 7.67
N TYR A 49 -1.98 -3.75 8.63
CA TYR A 49 -0.74 -3.37 9.28
C TYR A 49 0.30 -4.46 9.03
N GLN A 50 1.49 -4.05 8.63
CA GLN A 50 2.63 -4.92 8.38
C GLN A 50 3.80 -4.54 9.27
N HIS A 51 4.39 -5.54 9.91
CA HIS A 51 5.69 -5.45 10.57
C HIS A 51 6.71 -6.29 9.79
N ASP A 52 7.82 -5.68 9.40
CA ASP A 52 8.96 -6.37 8.79
C ASP A 52 10.24 -6.08 9.58
N GLY A 53 10.74 -7.06 10.30
CA GLY A 53 11.95 -6.91 11.12
C GLY A 53 13.23 -6.56 10.31
N PHE A 54 13.25 -6.80 8.99
CA PHE A 54 14.31 -6.35 8.09
C PHE A 54 14.15 -4.88 7.70
N GLY A 55 12.98 -4.28 7.91
CA GLY A 55 12.68 -2.90 7.55
C GLY A 55 13.40 -1.86 8.41
N ALA A 56 13.42 -0.64 7.91
CA ALA A 56 14.04 0.50 8.55
C ALA A 56 13.30 0.86 9.84
N ALA A 57 14.03 0.94 10.95
CA ALA A 57 13.48 1.36 12.24
C ALA A 57 13.26 2.89 12.32
N GLY A 58 13.68 3.63 11.30
CA GLY A 58 13.56 5.07 11.16
C GLY A 58 14.33 5.60 9.96
N PRO A 59 14.25 6.89 9.67
CA PRO A 59 14.78 7.50 8.43
C PRO A 59 16.26 7.23 8.17
N GLY A 60 17.06 7.19 9.23
CA GLY A 60 18.51 6.93 9.11
C GLY A 60 18.88 5.52 8.60
N ALA A 61 17.95 4.56 8.67
CA ALA A 61 18.16 3.19 8.22
C ALA A 61 17.63 2.93 6.80
N LEU A 62 16.87 3.84 6.19
CA LEU A 62 16.25 3.64 4.87
C LEU A 62 17.28 3.28 3.79
N ALA A 63 18.41 3.98 3.72
CA ALA A 63 19.42 3.71 2.72
C ALA A 63 20.08 2.34 2.89
N SER A 64 20.29 1.88 4.12
CA SER A 64 20.84 0.55 4.38
C SER A 64 19.86 -0.57 4.02
N VAL A 65 18.57 -0.37 4.28
CA VAL A 65 17.52 -1.33 3.87
C VAL A 65 17.40 -1.40 2.35
N LEU A 66 17.44 -0.27 1.64
CA LEU A 66 17.41 -0.21 0.17
C LEU A 66 18.57 -1.03 -0.45
N LEU A 67 19.73 -1.06 0.20
CA LEU A 67 20.89 -1.82 -0.25
C LEU A 67 20.93 -3.26 0.30
N SER A 68 20.02 -3.63 1.17
CA SER A 68 19.99 -4.95 1.81
C SER A 68 19.65 -6.08 0.83
N ALA A 69 20.11 -7.29 1.16
CA ALA A 69 19.85 -8.46 0.35
C ALA A 69 18.34 -8.81 0.26
N PRO A 70 17.54 -8.75 1.34
CA PRO A 70 16.09 -8.98 1.26
C PRO A 70 15.38 -8.03 0.28
N TYR A 71 15.67 -6.72 0.35
CA TYR A 71 15.09 -5.75 -0.57
C TYR A 71 15.50 -5.99 -2.03
N ARG A 72 16.79 -6.23 -2.27
CA ARG A 72 17.32 -6.50 -3.63
C ARG A 72 16.79 -7.80 -4.26
N ARG A 73 16.35 -8.76 -3.45
CA ARG A 73 15.69 -9.98 -3.93
C ARG A 73 14.18 -9.82 -4.13
N GLY A 74 13.62 -8.62 -3.86
CA GLY A 74 12.18 -8.35 -3.98
C GLY A 74 11.34 -9.00 -2.88
N GLU A 75 11.95 -9.36 -1.75
CA GLU A 75 11.25 -9.92 -0.58
C GLU A 75 10.55 -8.85 0.25
N MET A 76 10.88 -7.57 0.02
CA MET A 76 10.31 -6.40 0.66
C MET A 76 9.80 -5.44 -0.42
N GLN A 77 8.61 -4.90 -0.22
CA GLN A 77 8.00 -3.93 -1.15
C GLN A 77 8.10 -2.49 -0.63
N VAL A 78 8.25 -2.34 0.68
CA VAL A 78 8.42 -1.07 1.38
C VAL A 78 9.70 -1.13 2.21
N LEU A 79 10.28 0.03 2.50
CA LEU A 79 11.54 0.11 3.26
C LEU A 79 11.27 0.17 4.76
N GLY A 80 10.13 0.74 5.17
CA GLY A 80 9.73 0.91 6.56
C GLY A 80 9.52 -0.42 7.28
N ARG A 81 9.83 -0.46 8.58
CA ARG A 81 9.59 -1.62 9.43
C ARG A 81 8.13 -1.83 9.76
N ASP A 82 7.41 -0.76 10.01
CA ASP A 82 6.03 -0.74 10.44
C ASP A 82 5.22 0.13 9.47
N VAL A 83 4.38 -0.50 8.66
CA VAL A 83 3.61 0.15 7.63
C VAL A 83 2.13 -0.16 7.83
N ALA A 84 1.30 0.87 7.78
CA ALA A 84 -0.15 0.74 7.64
C ALA A 84 -0.55 0.94 6.18
N ALA A 85 -1.45 0.09 5.69
CA ALA A 85 -2.04 0.21 4.36
C ALA A 85 -3.56 0.29 4.47
N GLY A 86 -4.17 1.06 3.60
CA GLY A 86 -5.63 1.15 3.48
C GLY A 86 -6.04 1.25 2.03
N GLU A 87 -7.07 0.51 1.66
CA GLU A 87 -7.72 0.63 0.37
C GLU A 87 -9.22 0.88 0.59
N LEU A 88 -9.76 1.81 -0.18
CA LEU A 88 -11.17 2.14 -0.22
C LEU A 88 -11.62 2.11 -1.67
N THR A 89 -12.66 1.34 -1.97
CA THR A 89 -13.35 1.35 -3.26
C THR A 89 -14.82 1.68 -3.05
N TYR A 90 -15.34 2.67 -3.77
CA TYR A 90 -16.73 3.08 -3.69
C TYR A 90 -17.34 3.22 -5.08
N GLN A 91 -18.50 2.63 -5.27
CA GLN A 91 -19.29 2.75 -6.49
C GLN A 91 -20.03 4.11 -6.51
N LEU A 92 -19.41 5.11 -7.14
CA LEU A 92 -19.99 6.45 -7.28
C LEU A 92 -21.22 6.49 -8.20
N HIS A 93 -21.20 5.62 -9.23
CA HIS A 93 -22.29 5.42 -10.21
C HIS A 93 -22.19 3.97 -10.73
N PRO A 94 -23.25 3.35 -11.28
CA PRO A 94 -23.15 2.01 -11.88
C PRO A 94 -21.99 1.85 -12.89
N LEU A 95 -21.61 2.92 -13.57
CA LEU A 95 -20.50 2.95 -14.55
C LEU A 95 -19.23 3.62 -14.02
N LEU A 96 -19.22 4.16 -12.79
CA LEU A 96 -18.10 4.91 -12.23
C LEU A 96 -17.75 4.40 -10.84
N SER A 97 -16.54 3.94 -10.65
CA SER A 97 -15.94 3.64 -9.34
C SER A 97 -14.83 4.62 -8.98
N GLY A 98 -14.74 4.95 -7.70
CA GLY A 98 -13.61 5.66 -7.10
C GLY A 98 -12.83 4.72 -6.20
N GLU A 99 -11.52 4.87 -6.19
CA GLU A 99 -10.59 4.07 -5.39
C GLU A 99 -9.60 5.00 -4.70
N LEU A 100 -9.17 4.63 -3.51
CA LEU A 100 -8.07 5.29 -2.80
C LEU A 100 -7.22 4.22 -2.14
N LEU A 101 -5.94 4.13 -2.54
CA LEU A 101 -4.91 3.41 -1.81
C LEU A 101 -4.12 4.41 -0.97
N ALA A 102 -3.83 4.04 0.29
CA ALA A 102 -2.96 4.78 1.18
C ALA A 102 -1.93 3.84 1.80
N LEU A 103 -0.67 4.22 1.76
CA LEU A 103 0.43 3.57 2.48
C LEU A 103 1.01 4.59 3.46
N TRP A 104 1.29 4.18 4.68
CA TRP A 104 1.86 5.04 5.70
C TRP A 104 2.99 4.34 6.44
N ASP A 105 4.22 4.84 6.30
CA ASP A 105 5.34 4.42 7.15
C ASP A 105 5.18 5.07 8.54
N LEU A 106 4.90 4.22 9.54
CA LEU A 106 4.66 4.65 10.91
C LEU A 106 5.94 5.06 11.64
N ARG A 107 7.13 4.76 11.09
CA ARG A 107 8.43 5.08 11.68
C ARG A 107 8.98 6.43 11.26
N ASP A 108 8.71 6.84 10.04
CA ASP A 108 9.20 8.13 9.53
C ASP A 108 8.06 9.15 9.32
N GLY A 109 6.81 8.71 9.40
CA GLY A 109 5.60 9.51 9.28
C GLY A 109 5.26 9.89 7.84
N SER A 110 5.95 9.32 6.84
CA SER A 110 5.64 9.58 5.44
C SER A 110 4.50 8.71 4.95
N ALA A 111 3.81 9.17 3.90
CA ALA A 111 2.68 8.46 3.31
C ALA A 111 2.65 8.60 1.78
N LEU A 112 2.02 7.63 1.13
CA LEU A 112 1.70 7.67 -0.29
C LEU A 112 0.19 7.48 -0.45
N PHE A 113 -0.48 8.42 -1.09
CA PHE A 113 -1.88 8.32 -1.48
C PHE A 113 -1.98 8.09 -2.99
N ALA A 114 -2.80 7.13 -3.39
CA ALA A 114 -3.03 6.84 -4.80
C ALA A 114 -4.55 6.81 -5.10
N PRO A 115 -5.19 8.00 -5.25
CA PRO A 115 -6.57 8.07 -5.73
C PRO A 115 -6.67 7.62 -7.18
N ALA A 116 -7.76 6.91 -7.50
CA ALA A 116 -8.09 6.51 -8.85
C ALA A 116 -9.60 6.57 -9.10
N ALA A 117 -9.97 6.70 -10.36
CA ALA A 117 -11.35 6.58 -10.82
C ALA A 117 -11.39 5.75 -12.11
N SER A 118 -12.38 4.87 -12.22
CA SER A 118 -12.60 4.02 -13.38
C SER A 118 -14.03 4.23 -13.91
N LEU A 119 -14.13 4.58 -15.19
CA LEU A 119 -15.39 4.81 -15.90
C LEU A 119 -15.55 3.76 -17.01
N SER A 120 -16.63 2.97 -16.97
CA SER A 120 -17.09 2.16 -18.11
C SER A 120 -17.79 3.06 -19.10
N ALA A 121 -17.06 3.58 -20.11
CA ALA A 121 -17.58 4.52 -21.09
C ALA A 121 -18.51 3.86 -22.11
N SER A 122 -18.31 2.55 -22.37
CA SER A 122 -19.20 1.67 -23.12
C SER A 122 -18.97 0.21 -22.71
N ASN A 123 -19.70 -0.73 -23.32
CA ASN A 123 -19.54 -2.16 -23.06
C ASN A 123 -18.10 -2.67 -23.32
N ASN A 124 -17.36 -1.98 -24.19
CA ASN A 124 -16.03 -2.37 -24.65
C ASN A 124 -14.94 -1.35 -24.30
N VAL A 125 -15.27 -0.26 -23.57
CA VAL A 125 -14.32 0.82 -23.28
C VAL A 125 -14.34 1.15 -21.80
N THR A 126 -13.17 1.06 -21.18
CA THR A 126 -12.95 1.52 -19.81
C THR A 126 -11.88 2.62 -19.81
N VAL A 127 -12.17 3.72 -19.13
CA VAL A 127 -11.22 4.82 -18.90
C VAL A 127 -10.85 4.84 -17.42
N ARG A 128 -9.55 4.82 -17.11
CA ARG A 128 -9.04 4.91 -15.75
C ARG A 128 -8.09 6.10 -15.62
N ALA A 129 -8.33 6.94 -14.63
CA ALA A 129 -7.40 7.99 -14.20
C ALA A 129 -6.88 7.66 -12.80
N SER A 130 -5.60 7.93 -12.55
CA SER A 130 -4.99 7.78 -11.23
C SER A 130 -3.90 8.82 -11.02
N ALA A 131 -3.65 9.15 -9.73
CA ALA A 131 -2.55 10.00 -9.32
C ALA A 131 -1.79 9.36 -8.15
N PHE A 132 -0.49 9.68 -8.02
CA PHE A 132 0.36 9.27 -6.91
C PHE A 132 0.84 10.52 -6.18
N LEU A 133 0.44 10.64 -4.93
CA LEU A 133 0.58 11.84 -4.10
C LEU A 133 1.39 11.49 -2.84
N PRO A 134 2.72 11.50 -2.92
CA PRO A 134 3.57 11.26 -1.76
C PRO A 134 3.54 12.45 -0.81
N VAL A 135 3.61 12.14 0.49
CA VAL A 135 3.73 13.09 1.60
C VAL A 135 4.88 12.65 2.47
N GLY A 136 5.81 13.55 2.76
CA GLY A 136 6.97 13.23 3.59
C GLY A 136 8.07 14.27 3.42
N ARG A 137 9.17 14.05 4.12
CA ARG A 137 10.35 14.91 4.02
C ARG A 137 11.15 14.51 2.78
N GLY A 138 11.34 15.46 1.87
CA GLY A 138 12.22 15.26 0.72
C GLY A 138 13.66 15.03 1.18
N GLY A 139 14.34 14.10 0.52
CA GLY A 139 15.76 13.84 0.72
C GLY A 139 16.65 14.71 -0.18
N SER A 140 17.95 14.59 -0.03
CA SER A 140 18.95 15.07 -0.99
C SER A 140 19.33 13.93 -1.95
N ARG A 141 20.19 14.22 -2.94
CA ARG A 141 20.68 13.17 -3.88
C ARG A 141 21.34 11.97 -3.19
N THR A 142 21.78 12.12 -1.95
CA THR A 142 22.55 11.10 -1.20
C THR A 142 21.86 10.64 0.08
N VAL A 143 20.75 11.27 0.48
CA VAL A 143 20.07 10.98 1.75
C VAL A 143 18.58 10.85 1.53
N LEU A 144 18.02 9.69 1.89
CA LEU A 144 16.58 9.48 2.00
C LEU A 144 16.11 10.04 3.36
N ALA A 145 15.32 11.12 3.35
CA ALA A 145 14.82 11.73 4.59
C ALA A 145 13.52 11.08 5.07
N SER A 146 12.79 10.43 4.18
CA SER A 146 11.63 9.58 4.46
C SER A 146 11.37 8.64 3.29
N GLU A 147 10.62 7.56 3.52
CA GLU A 147 10.36 6.55 2.48
C GLU A 147 9.64 7.14 1.27
N PHE A 148 8.52 7.82 1.51
CA PHE A 148 7.68 8.33 0.42
C PHE A 148 8.00 9.77 0.02
N GLY A 149 8.71 10.55 0.84
CA GLY A 149 8.97 11.96 0.57
C GLY A 149 9.86 12.25 -0.64
N GLY A 150 10.65 11.27 -1.07
CA GLY A 150 11.48 11.35 -2.28
C GLY A 150 10.79 10.86 -3.56
N VAL A 151 9.60 10.27 -3.46
CA VAL A 151 8.84 9.75 -4.61
C VAL A 151 8.28 10.93 -5.41
N PRO A 152 8.41 10.95 -6.75
CA PRO A 152 7.82 12.01 -7.56
C PRO A 152 6.29 11.92 -7.57
N ARG A 153 5.64 13.08 -7.61
CA ARG A 153 4.20 13.15 -7.88
C ARG A 153 3.96 12.91 -9.36
N PHE A 154 3.05 12.03 -9.70
CA PHE A 154 2.67 11.80 -11.08
C PHE A 154 1.22 11.31 -11.17
N GLY A 155 0.67 11.35 -12.36
CA GLY A 155 -0.64 10.78 -12.67
C GLY A 155 -0.62 10.15 -14.05
N TYR A 156 -1.60 9.29 -14.31
CA TYR A 156 -1.78 8.69 -15.63
C TYR A 156 -3.27 8.58 -15.99
N LEU A 157 -3.51 8.52 -17.28
CA LEU A 157 -4.79 8.20 -17.88
C LEU A 157 -4.59 6.96 -18.76
N ALA A 158 -5.43 5.95 -18.57
CA ALA A 158 -5.44 4.74 -19.36
C ALA A 158 -6.79 4.53 -20.02
N VAL A 159 -6.79 4.06 -21.25
CA VAL A 159 -8.00 3.63 -21.98
C VAL A 159 -7.82 2.17 -22.37
N SER A 160 -8.72 1.32 -21.93
CA SER A 160 -8.74 -0.11 -22.27
C SER A 160 -9.87 -0.39 -23.25
N LEU A 161 -9.55 -1.06 -24.34
CA LEU A 161 -10.50 -1.51 -25.37
C LEU A 161 -10.56 -3.03 -25.36
N PHE A 162 -11.76 -3.59 -25.36
CA PHE A 162 -11.99 -5.04 -25.40
C PHE A 162 -12.70 -5.40 -26.72
N PHE A 163 -12.23 -6.43 -27.43
CA PHE A 163 -12.75 -6.88 -28.71
C PHE A 163 -13.41 -8.26 -28.60
#